data_a75715db1e02495629b21320c1f2d816
#
_entry.id   a75715db1e02495629b21320c1f2d816
#
_cell.length_a   1.000
_cell.length_b   1.000
_cell.length_c   1.000
_cell.angle_alpha   90.00
_cell.angle_beta   90.00
_cell.angle_gamma   90.00
#
_symmetry.space_group_name_H-M   'P 1'
#
loop_
_entity.id
_entity.type
_entity.pdbx_description
1 polymer ?
#
loop_
_entity_poly.entity_id
_entity_poly.type
_entity_poly.pdbx_seq_one_letter_code
_entity_poly.pdbx_strand_id
1 'polypeptide(L)'
;PLWAKATFPDPAGMVAKAHSLGLKAGWYMNNCQCRETRQTNATWVAAVYRQSVAMLADQKWDEVKLDGCSQFHDTSLWANLMEETGRPIAIENCNNEQPPAVGPNPDWADHDGQCPYNWYRTSLDILPSWPSIMNNFGSTVRYTQDLTHPRSKPGCWAYPDMLQVGNLATFEEDRAHFGAW
;
A
#
# COMPACT_ATOMS: atom_id res chain seq x y z
N PRO A 1 1.43 12.00 -13.58
CA PRO A 1 1.00 12.49 -12.26
C PRO A 1 1.59 13.85 -11.97
N LEU A 2 0.81 14.69 -11.30
CA LEU A 2 1.26 16.02 -10.92
C LEU A 2 1.61 15.96 -9.41
N TRP A 3 2.85 16.25 -9.08
CA TRP A 3 3.25 16.48 -7.70
C TRP A 3 3.40 17.97 -7.42
N ALA A 4 3.35 18.37 -6.16
CA ALA A 4 3.51 19.74 -5.73
C ALA A 4 4.98 20.17 -5.88
N LYS A 5 5.35 20.73 -7.02
CA LYS A 5 6.74 21.13 -7.33
C LYS A 5 7.33 22.12 -6.33
N ALA A 6 6.50 22.93 -5.68
CA ALA A 6 6.96 23.85 -4.64
C ALA A 6 7.44 23.10 -3.39
N THR A 7 6.80 21.98 -3.04
CA THR A 7 7.15 21.17 -1.86
C THR A 7 8.19 20.08 -2.21
N PHE A 8 8.08 19.50 -3.41
CA PHE A 8 8.95 18.44 -3.90
C PHE A 8 9.58 18.89 -5.24
N PRO A 9 10.58 19.78 -5.21
CA PRO A 9 11.15 20.30 -6.45
C PRO A 9 11.92 19.27 -7.25
N ASP A 10 12.51 18.28 -6.60
CA ASP A 10 13.32 17.22 -7.22
C ASP A 10 13.06 15.86 -6.55
N PRO A 11 11.96 15.17 -6.87
CA PRO A 11 11.68 13.83 -6.33
C PRO A 11 12.74 12.78 -6.70
N ALA A 12 13.29 12.85 -7.91
CA ALA A 12 14.33 11.92 -8.34
C ALA A 12 15.63 12.09 -7.53
N GLY A 13 16.01 13.33 -7.22
CA GLY A 13 17.13 13.63 -6.33
C GLY A 13 16.90 13.15 -4.90
N MET A 14 15.65 13.23 -4.40
CA MET A 14 15.29 12.66 -3.09
C MET A 14 15.50 11.14 -3.08
N VAL A 15 15.02 10.43 -4.09
CA VAL A 15 15.21 8.98 -4.24
C VAL A 15 16.69 8.64 -4.33
N ALA A 16 17.45 9.35 -5.16
CA ALA A 16 18.89 9.14 -5.30
C ALA A 16 19.62 9.33 -3.96
N LYS A 17 19.21 10.33 -3.17
CA LYS A 17 19.76 10.55 -1.83
C LYS A 17 19.43 9.40 -0.88
N ALA A 18 18.19 8.91 -0.86
CA ALA A 18 17.81 7.74 -0.07
C ALA A 18 18.67 6.52 -0.44
N HIS A 19 18.80 6.24 -1.73
CA HIS A 19 19.62 5.12 -2.23
C HIS A 19 21.10 5.26 -1.84
N SER A 20 21.65 6.48 -1.86
CA SER A 20 23.04 6.73 -1.44
C SER A 20 23.29 6.44 0.04
N LEU A 21 22.23 6.38 0.85
CA LEU A 21 22.25 6.05 2.27
C LEU A 21 21.86 4.58 2.54
N GLY A 22 21.67 3.76 1.48
CA GLY A 22 21.23 2.38 1.59
C GLY A 22 19.74 2.22 1.93
N LEU A 23 18.95 3.29 1.80
CA LEU A 23 17.53 3.28 2.09
C LEU A 23 16.70 3.05 0.82
N LYS A 24 15.51 2.49 0.98
CA LYS A 24 14.46 2.44 -0.03
C LYS A 24 13.55 3.66 0.10
N ALA A 25 12.91 4.05 -0.99
CA ALA A 25 12.01 5.20 -1.02
C ALA A 25 10.66 4.83 -1.65
N GLY A 26 9.58 5.10 -0.92
CA GLY A 26 8.21 4.89 -1.38
C GLY A 26 7.49 6.21 -1.68
N TRP A 27 6.48 6.14 -2.54
CA TRP A 27 5.60 7.25 -2.87
C TRP A 27 4.16 6.94 -2.49
N TYR A 28 3.42 7.93 -2.00
CA TYR A 28 1.99 7.78 -1.70
C TYR A 28 1.14 8.27 -2.88
N MET A 29 0.16 7.47 -3.27
CA MET A 29 -0.81 7.80 -4.30
C MET A 29 -2.21 7.35 -3.90
N ASN A 30 -3.22 8.05 -4.41
CA ASN A 30 -4.60 7.60 -4.34
C ASN A 30 -4.98 6.92 -5.66
N ASN A 31 -5.72 5.82 -5.60
CA ASN A 31 -6.31 5.20 -6.77
C ASN A 31 -7.31 6.11 -7.49
N CYS A 32 -7.93 7.03 -6.77
CA CYS A 32 -8.95 7.92 -7.32
C CYS A 32 -8.41 9.24 -7.86
N GLN A 33 -7.26 9.72 -7.45
CA GLN A 33 -6.78 11.09 -7.71
C GLN A 33 -7.91 12.15 -7.64
N CYS A 34 -7.65 13.43 -7.88
CA CYS A 34 -8.68 14.47 -7.71
C CYS A 34 -9.82 14.43 -8.75
N ARG A 35 -9.64 13.75 -9.87
CA ARG A 35 -10.62 13.68 -10.97
C ARG A 35 -11.25 12.30 -11.15
N GLU A 36 -10.59 11.26 -10.77
CA GLU A 36 -11.01 9.88 -10.99
C GLU A 36 -12.24 9.49 -10.16
N THR A 37 -12.46 10.13 -9.01
CA THR A 37 -13.68 9.96 -8.22
C THR A 37 -14.96 10.20 -9.01
N ARG A 38 -14.89 10.97 -10.09
CA ARG A 38 -16.01 11.29 -10.99
C ARG A 38 -15.88 10.62 -12.35
N GLN A 39 -14.80 9.88 -12.58
CA GLN A 39 -14.52 9.26 -13.86
C GLN A 39 -15.05 7.83 -13.87
N THR A 40 -15.81 7.50 -14.91
CA THR A 40 -16.35 6.15 -15.14
C THR A 40 -15.69 5.44 -16.33
N ASN A 41 -14.81 6.13 -17.04
CA ASN A 41 -14.12 5.59 -18.22
C ASN A 41 -12.88 4.81 -17.81
N ALA A 42 -12.97 3.48 -17.80
CA ALA A 42 -11.87 2.59 -17.42
C ALA A 42 -10.61 2.78 -18.30
N THR A 43 -10.77 3.06 -19.60
CA THR A 43 -9.64 3.29 -20.50
C THR A 43 -8.86 4.54 -20.11
N TRP A 44 -9.56 5.60 -19.73
CA TRP A 44 -8.92 6.81 -19.24
C TRP A 44 -8.19 6.58 -17.92
N VAL A 45 -8.80 5.84 -16.98
CA VAL A 45 -8.19 5.49 -15.69
C VAL A 45 -6.94 4.65 -15.90
N ALA A 46 -6.99 3.64 -16.76
CA ALA A 46 -5.82 2.82 -17.10
C ALA A 46 -4.68 3.67 -17.70
N ALA A 47 -5.00 4.65 -18.56
CA ALA A 47 -4.00 5.57 -19.11
C ALA A 47 -3.35 6.44 -18.03
N VAL A 48 -4.11 6.89 -17.03
CA VAL A 48 -3.58 7.66 -15.89
C VAL A 48 -2.69 6.77 -15.01
N TYR A 49 -3.08 5.52 -14.74
CA TYR A 49 -2.26 4.58 -13.98
C TYR A 49 -0.94 4.30 -14.71
N ARG A 50 -0.97 4.08 -16.02
CA ARG A 50 0.24 3.90 -16.84
C ARG A 50 1.20 5.09 -16.74
N GLN A 51 0.70 6.32 -16.79
CA GLN A 51 1.51 7.52 -16.60
C GLN A 51 2.10 7.60 -15.18
N SER A 52 1.33 7.21 -14.17
CA SER A 52 1.78 7.18 -12.78
C SER A 52 2.89 6.15 -12.58
N VAL A 53 2.72 4.95 -13.11
CA VAL A 53 3.73 3.88 -13.05
C VAL A 53 5.00 4.29 -13.81
N ALA A 54 4.89 4.87 -14.99
CA ALA A 54 6.04 5.38 -15.74
C ALA A 54 6.84 6.41 -14.91
N MET A 55 6.16 7.33 -14.22
CA MET A 55 6.81 8.30 -13.33
C MET A 55 7.53 7.61 -12.15
N LEU A 56 6.91 6.61 -11.53
CA LEU A 56 7.54 5.86 -10.44
C LEU A 56 8.81 5.17 -10.91
N ALA A 57 8.77 4.54 -12.08
CA ALA A 57 9.92 3.85 -12.68
C ALA A 57 11.03 4.82 -13.08
N ASP A 58 10.71 5.91 -13.78
CA ASP A 58 11.66 6.93 -14.24
C ASP A 58 12.40 7.60 -13.07
N GLN A 59 11.69 7.88 -11.98
CA GLN A 59 12.26 8.48 -10.76
C GLN A 59 12.88 7.46 -9.81
N LYS A 60 12.82 6.16 -10.16
CA LYS A 60 13.43 5.04 -9.41
C LYS A 60 12.84 4.83 -8.01
N TRP A 61 11.54 5.11 -7.81
CA TRP A 61 10.85 4.73 -6.58
C TRP A 61 10.85 3.21 -6.39
N ASP A 62 11.00 2.76 -5.15
CA ASP A 62 11.05 1.33 -4.82
C ASP A 62 9.70 0.79 -4.40
N GLU A 63 8.77 1.68 -4.08
CA GLU A 63 7.46 1.34 -3.55
C GLU A 63 6.43 2.41 -3.87
N VAL A 64 5.16 2.00 -3.93
CA VAL A 64 4.01 2.91 -3.89
C VAL A 64 2.97 2.42 -2.90
N LYS A 65 2.49 3.33 -2.06
CA LYS A 65 1.26 3.15 -1.29
C LYS A 65 0.08 3.60 -2.13
N LEU A 66 -0.86 2.69 -2.38
CA LEU A 66 -2.09 2.95 -3.10
C LEU A 66 -3.25 3.06 -2.11
N ASP A 67 -3.72 4.26 -1.86
CA ASP A 67 -4.86 4.49 -0.99
C ASP A 67 -6.17 4.28 -1.76
N GLY A 68 -7.13 3.61 -1.12
CA GLY A 68 -8.43 3.29 -1.70
C GLY A 68 -9.36 4.49 -1.68
N CYS A 69 -9.87 4.84 -2.85
CA CYS A 69 -10.95 5.81 -3.00
C CYS A 69 -11.63 5.63 -4.35
N SER A 70 -12.91 5.97 -4.47
CA SER A 70 -13.75 5.73 -5.64
C SER A 70 -14.06 4.24 -5.92
N GLN A 71 -14.54 3.98 -7.12
CA GLN A 71 -14.88 2.64 -7.60
C GLN A 71 -13.71 1.92 -8.28
N PHE A 72 -12.56 2.57 -8.42
CA PHE A 72 -11.39 2.00 -9.08
C PHE A 72 -10.39 1.51 -8.04
N HIS A 73 -10.35 0.19 -7.84
CA HIS A 73 -9.51 -0.48 -6.84
C HIS A 73 -8.62 -1.57 -7.46
N ASP A 74 -8.39 -1.51 -8.78
CA ASP A 74 -7.71 -2.55 -9.54
C ASP A 74 -6.20 -2.55 -9.26
N THR A 75 -5.80 -3.24 -8.21
CA THR A 75 -4.40 -3.42 -7.86
C THR A 75 -3.67 -4.37 -8.81
N SER A 76 -4.40 -5.28 -9.47
CA SER A 76 -3.86 -6.16 -10.51
C SER A 76 -3.39 -5.36 -11.72
N LEU A 77 -4.18 -4.37 -12.15
CA LEU A 77 -3.76 -3.46 -13.23
C LEU A 77 -2.47 -2.70 -12.85
N TRP A 78 -2.37 -2.22 -11.59
CA TRP A 78 -1.14 -1.58 -11.12
C TRP A 78 0.06 -2.52 -11.18
N ALA A 79 -0.09 -3.75 -10.69
CA ALA A 79 0.98 -4.76 -10.69
C ALA A 79 1.45 -5.06 -12.12
N ASN A 80 0.52 -5.33 -13.04
CA ASN A 80 0.83 -5.59 -14.45
C ASN A 80 1.57 -4.42 -15.12
N LEU A 81 1.11 -3.20 -14.87
CA LEU A 81 1.77 -2.00 -15.41
C LEU A 81 3.17 -1.79 -14.84
N MET A 82 3.40 -2.14 -13.57
CA MET A 82 4.74 -2.08 -12.96
C MET A 82 5.66 -3.14 -13.54
N GLU A 83 5.18 -4.35 -13.76
CA GLU A 83 5.94 -5.42 -14.39
C GLU A 83 6.37 -5.05 -15.82
N GLU A 84 5.50 -4.39 -16.59
CA GLU A 84 5.84 -3.87 -17.92
C GLU A 84 7.04 -2.91 -17.91
N THR A 85 7.33 -2.24 -16.79
CA THR A 85 8.49 -1.33 -16.69
C THR A 85 9.83 -2.06 -16.55
N GLY A 86 9.81 -3.35 -16.22
CA GLY A 86 11.00 -4.13 -15.88
C GLY A 86 11.67 -3.73 -14.57
N ARG A 87 11.10 -2.81 -13.81
CA ARG A 87 11.59 -2.38 -12.50
C ARG A 87 10.75 -2.98 -11.37
N PRO A 88 11.37 -3.63 -10.36
CA PRO A 88 10.65 -4.07 -9.17
C PRO A 88 10.21 -2.85 -8.35
N ILE A 89 8.90 -2.66 -8.23
CA ILE A 89 8.27 -1.62 -7.40
C ILE A 89 7.25 -2.33 -6.51
N ALA A 90 7.41 -2.23 -5.21
CA ALA A 90 6.49 -2.84 -4.26
C ALA A 90 5.18 -2.03 -4.18
N ILE A 91 4.08 -2.73 -3.92
CA ILE A 91 2.76 -2.12 -3.72
C ILE A 91 2.32 -2.33 -2.27
N GLU A 92 2.06 -1.22 -1.59
CA GLU A 92 1.29 -1.18 -0.36
C GLU A 92 -0.17 -0.91 -0.68
N ASN A 93 -1.01 -1.92 -0.46
CA ASN A 93 -2.45 -1.81 -0.67
C ASN A 93 -3.13 -1.24 0.58
N CYS A 94 -3.57 0.00 0.51
CA CYS A 94 -4.28 0.67 1.58
C CYS A 94 -5.75 0.86 1.18
N ASN A 95 -6.66 0.09 1.81
CA ASN A 95 -8.11 0.14 1.58
C ASN A 95 -8.60 -0.11 0.14
N ASN A 96 -7.80 -0.76 -0.68
CA ASN A 96 -8.30 -1.37 -1.89
C ASN A 96 -8.81 -2.78 -1.56
N GLU A 97 -9.14 -3.57 -2.55
CA GLU A 97 -9.64 -4.92 -2.35
C GLU A 97 -8.72 -5.75 -1.45
N GLN A 98 -9.23 -6.11 -0.29
CA GLN A 98 -8.52 -6.95 0.67
C GLN A 98 -8.84 -8.42 0.38
N PRO A 99 -7.91 -9.34 0.61
CA PRO A 99 -8.22 -10.75 0.46
C PRO A 99 -9.34 -11.16 1.42
N PRO A 100 -10.25 -12.05 1.01
CA PRO A 100 -11.23 -12.61 1.92
C PRO A 100 -10.50 -13.36 3.04
N ALA A 101 -11.03 -13.31 4.25
CA ALA A 101 -10.43 -13.97 5.41
C ALA A 101 -10.30 -15.49 5.21
N VAL A 102 -11.21 -16.10 4.46
CA VAL A 102 -11.23 -17.54 4.17
C VAL A 102 -11.61 -17.79 2.71
N GLY A 103 -11.20 -18.93 2.17
CA GLY A 103 -11.50 -19.35 0.81
C GLY A 103 -10.55 -18.75 -0.26
N PRO A 104 -10.71 -19.11 -1.53
CA PRO A 104 -9.89 -18.55 -2.60
C PRO A 104 -10.21 -17.07 -2.78
N ASN A 105 -9.19 -16.28 -3.14
CA ASN A 105 -9.39 -14.91 -3.56
C ASN A 105 -9.54 -14.90 -5.10
N PRO A 106 -10.72 -14.56 -5.64
CA PRO A 106 -10.93 -14.51 -7.07
C PRO A 106 -10.00 -13.51 -7.78
N ASP A 107 -9.63 -12.42 -7.09
CA ASP A 107 -8.80 -11.36 -7.66
C ASP A 107 -7.33 -11.78 -7.82
N TRP A 108 -6.93 -12.93 -7.23
CA TRP A 108 -5.59 -13.48 -7.38
C TRP A 108 -5.48 -14.51 -8.52
N ALA A 109 -6.58 -14.85 -9.17
CA ALA A 109 -6.60 -15.84 -10.24
C ALA A 109 -5.68 -15.42 -11.41
N ASP A 110 -5.66 -14.12 -11.73
CA ASP A 110 -4.85 -13.56 -12.81
C ASP A 110 -3.35 -13.48 -12.47
N HIS A 111 -2.98 -13.82 -11.23
CA HIS A 111 -1.61 -13.83 -10.72
C HIS A 111 -1.19 -15.22 -10.18
N ASP A 112 -1.72 -16.31 -10.74
CA ASP A 112 -1.43 -17.68 -10.31
C ASP A 112 -1.67 -17.91 -8.81
N GLY A 113 -2.69 -17.27 -8.25
CA GLY A 113 -2.99 -17.31 -6.82
C GLY A 113 -2.04 -16.47 -5.96
N GLN A 114 -1.21 -15.65 -6.57
CA GLN A 114 -0.36 -14.70 -5.87
C GLN A 114 -1.10 -13.38 -5.62
N CYS A 115 -0.64 -12.68 -4.61
CA CYS A 115 -1.12 -11.36 -4.25
C CYS A 115 -0.57 -10.31 -5.23
N PRO A 116 -1.37 -9.43 -5.83
CA PRO A 116 -0.89 -8.40 -6.74
C PRO A 116 -0.18 -7.24 -6.01
N TYR A 117 -0.07 -7.30 -4.70
CA TYR A 117 0.57 -6.32 -3.83
C TYR A 117 1.46 -7.02 -2.80
N ASN A 118 2.42 -6.31 -2.22
CA ASN A 118 3.40 -6.89 -1.30
C ASN A 118 2.89 -6.90 0.14
N TRP A 119 2.07 -5.94 0.51
CA TRP A 119 1.35 -5.90 1.78
C TRP A 119 0.03 -5.14 1.67
N TYR A 120 -0.87 -5.42 2.60
CA TYR A 120 -2.20 -4.84 2.63
C TYR A 120 -2.64 -4.50 4.05
N ARG A 121 -3.26 -3.35 4.18
CA ARG A 121 -3.78 -2.87 5.45
C ARG A 121 -5.09 -3.58 5.80
N THR A 122 -5.18 -4.04 7.04
CA THR A 122 -6.31 -4.82 7.53
C THR A 122 -7.38 -4.00 8.26
N SER A 123 -7.06 -2.75 8.59
CA SER A 123 -7.83 -1.87 9.48
C SER A 123 -8.19 -0.54 8.84
N LEU A 124 -9.02 0.24 9.53
CA LEU A 124 -9.17 1.68 9.29
C LEU A 124 -7.92 2.44 9.76
N ASP A 125 -7.86 3.74 9.46
CA ASP A 125 -6.75 4.60 9.88
C ASP A 125 -6.54 4.52 11.40
N ILE A 126 -5.29 4.32 11.80
CA ILE A 126 -4.91 4.27 13.20
C ILE A 126 -4.91 5.68 13.80
N LEU A 127 -5.46 5.80 15.00
CA LEU A 127 -5.43 7.03 15.78
C LEU A 127 -4.43 6.91 16.94
N PRO A 128 -3.88 8.02 17.46
CA PRO A 128 -2.95 8.03 18.58
C PRO A 128 -3.65 7.76 19.91
N SER A 129 -4.27 6.59 20.04
CA SER A 129 -4.96 6.15 21.25
C SER A 129 -4.88 4.63 21.40
N TRP A 130 -4.73 4.17 22.63
CA TRP A 130 -4.63 2.75 22.92
C TRP A 130 -5.81 1.91 22.38
N PRO A 131 -7.08 2.34 22.52
CA PRO A 131 -8.19 1.60 21.91
C PRO A 131 -8.10 1.46 20.39
N SER A 132 -7.64 2.50 19.67
CA SER A 132 -7.43 2.43 18.22
C SER A 132 -6.36 1.42 17.87
N ILE A 133 -5.23 1.44 18.57
CA ILE A 133 -4.12 0.51 18.38
C ILE A 133 -4.58 -0.94 18.57
N MET A 134 -5.29 -1.22 19.66
CA MET A 134 -5.79 -2.56 19.93
C MET A 134 -6.82 -3.05 18.91
N ASN A 135 -7.67 -2.15 18.41
CA ASN A 135 -8.62 -2.46 17.34
C ASN A 135 -7.89 -2.79 16.04
N ASN A 136 -6.90 -1.98 15.66
CA ASN A 136 -6.12 -2.19 14.46
C ASN A 136 -5.31 -3.49 14.54
N PHE A 137 -4.62 -3.73 15.66
CA PHE A 137 -3.91 -4.98 15.89
C PHE A 137 -4.83 -6.19 15.78
N GLY A 138 -6.00 -6.15 16.43
CA GLY A 138 -7.00 -7.21 16.39
C GLY A 138 -7.52 -7.49 14.97
N SER A 139 -7.49 -6.51 14.08
CA SER A 139 -7.95 -6.68 12.69
C SER A 139 -7.10 -7.67 11.88
N THR A 140 -5.83 -7.88 12.26
CA THR A 140 -4.93 -8.81 11.57
C THR A 140 -5.25 -10.27 11.87
N VAL A 141 -5.86 -10.56 13.01
CA VAL A 141 -6.09 -11.94 13.51
C VAL A 141 -6.80 -12.80 12.48
N ARG A 142 -7.83 -12.29 11.83
CA ARG A 142 -8.60 -13.03 10.81
C ARG A 142 -7.76 -13.47 9.60
N TYR A 143 -6.63 -12.83 9.33
CA TYR A 143 -5.74 -13.14 8.22
C TYR A 143 -4.61 -14.10 8.59
N THR A 144 -4.46 -14.41 9.88
CA THR A 144 -3.42 -15.28 10.41
C THR A 144 -3.95 -16.60 10.96
N GLN A 145 -5.27 -16.75 11.09
CA GLN A 145 -5.90 -17.91 11.73
C GLN A 145 -5.92 -19.18 10.84
N ASP A 146 -6.00 -19.04 9.52
CA ASP A 146 -5.96 -20.18 8.62
C ASP A 146 -4.51 -20.59 8.36
N LEU A 147 -4.04 -21.58 9.10
CA LEU A 147 -2.68 -22.09 8.97
C LEU A 147 -2.46 -22.94 7.71
N THR A 148 -3.52 -23.39 7.05
CA THR A 148 -3.44 -24.17 5.81
C THR A 148 -3.39 -23.28 4.57
N HIS A 149 -4.03 -22.13 4.64
CA HIS A 149 -4.04 -21.12 3.57
C HIS A 149 -3.78 -19.73 4.16
N PRO A 150 -2.55 -19.47 4.66
CA PRO A 150 -2.26 -18.21 5.32
C PRO A 150 -2.43 -17.04 4.35
N ARG A 151 -3.19 -16.03 4.77
CA ARG A 151 -3.40 -14.81 4.01
C ARG A 151 -2.23 -13.84 4.16
N SER A 152 -1.63 -13.81 5.34
CA SER A 152 -0.38 -13.12 5.57
C SER A 152 0.77 -14.10 5.35
N LYS A 153 1.53 -13.90 4.29
CA LYS A 153 2.60 -14.81 3.84
C LYS A 153 3.71 -14.01 3.15
N PRO A 154 4.89 -14.60 2.93
CA PRO A 154 5.95 -13.95 2.17
C PRO A 154 5.45 -13.42 0.82
N GLY A 155 5.72 -12.14 0.56
CA GLY A 155 5.28 -11.43 -0.63
C GLY A 155 3.86 -10.87 -0.56
N CYS A 156 3.11 -11.14 0.52
CA CYS A 156 1.75 -10.65 0.72
C CYS A 156 1.43 -10.52 2.22
N TRP A 157 1.94 -9.48 2.87
CA TRP A 157 1.83 -9.33 4.31
C TRP A 157 0.59 -8.52 4.72
N ALA A 158 -0.15 -9.04 5.69
CA ALA A 158 -1.17 -8.26 6.39
C ALA A 158 -0.51 -7.34 7.41
N TYR A 159 -0.91 -6.06 7.46
CA TYR A 159 -0.42 -5.13 8.47
C TYR A 159 -1.55 -4.27 9.06
N PRO A 160 -1.43 -3.88 10.35
CA PRO A 160 -2.50 -3.20 11.07
C PRO A 160 -2.49 -1.68 10.93
N ASP A 161 -1.75 -1.11 10.01
CA ASP A 161 -1.45 0.31 9.81
C ASP A 161 -0.12 0.75 10.45
N MET A 162 0.16 2.04 10.45
CA MET A 162 1.43 2.65 10.79
C MET A 162 1.69 2.66 12.29
N LEU A 163 2.96 2.78 12.67
CA LEU A 163 3.35 2.98 14.06
C LEU A 163 2.95 4.38 14.57
N GLN A 164 2.40 4.43 15.79
CA GLN A 164 2.07 5.65 16.52
C GLN A 164 2.98 5.89 17.75
N VAL A 165 4.13 5.25 17.77
CA VAL A 165 5.12 5.39 18.86
C VAL A 165 5.53 6.86 19.00
N GLY A 166 5.49 7.35 20.23
CA GLY A 166 5.73 8.76 20.55
C GLY A 166 4.48 9.64 20.51
N ASN A 167 3.33 9.11 20.09
CA ASN A 167 2.05 9.83 20.03
C ASN A 167 1.03 9.35 21.05
N LEU A 168 1.37 8.33 21.86
CA LEU A 168 0.46 7.78 22.86
C LEU A 168 0.51 8.52 24.20
N ALA A 169 -0.47 8.23 25.07
CA ALA A 169 -0.61 8.97 26.34
C ALA A 169 0.47 8.61 27.35
N THR A 170 1.04 7.41 27.29
CA THR A 170 2.04 6.93 28.24
C THR A 170 3.18 6.20 27.54
N PHE A 171 4.35 6.17 28.18
CA PHE A 171 5.51 5.43 27.71
C PHE A 171 5.23 3.91 27.67
N GLU A 172 4.44 3.41 28.60
CA GLU A 172 4.04 2.00 28.64
C GLU A 172 3.21 1.60 27.42
N GLU A 173 2.29 2.46 26.98
CA GLU A 173 1.52 2.26 25.75
C GLU A 173 2.42 2.30 24.52
N ASP A 174 3.32 3.28 24.42
CA ASP A 174 4.29 3.37 23.32
C ASP A 174 5.16 2.10 23.24
N ARG A 175 5.67 1.62 24.38
CA ARG A 175 6.49 0.41 24.44
C ARG A 175 5.70 -0.83 24.06
N ALA A 176 4.46 -0.96 24.53
CA ALA A 176 3.59 -2.08 24.19
C ALA A 176 3.24 -2.08 22.70
N HIS A 177 2.93 -0.90 22.14
CA HIS A 177 2.65 -0.74 20.73
C HIS A 177 3.86 -1.13 19.86
N PHE A 178 5.04 -0.62 20.19
CA PHE A 178 6.26 -0.97 19.45
C PHE A 178 6.58 -2.47 19.52
N GLY A 179 6.31 -3.12 20.65
CA GLY A 179 6.53 -4.56 20.81
C GLY A 179 5.50 -5.46 20.13
N ALA A 180 4.33 -4.90 19.76
CA ALA A 180 3.25 -5.65 19.11
C ALA A 180 3.36 -5.62 17.57
N TRP A 181 3.97 -4.60 16.99
CA TRP A 181 4.21 -4.44 15.56
C TRP A 181 5.57 -5.03 15.16
#